data_e5e46838a46e09e928bce4296e0d91ee
#
_entry.id   e5e46838a46e09e928bce4296e0d91ee
#
_cell.length_a   1.000
_cell.length_b   1.000
_cell.length_c   1.000
_cell.angle_alpha   90.00
_cell.angle_beta   90.00
_cell.angle_gamma   90.00
#
_symmetry.space_group_name_H-M   'P 1'
#
loop_
_entity.id
_entity.type
_entity.pdbx_description
1 polymer ?
#
loop_
_entity_poly.entity_id
_entity_poly.type
_entity_poly.pdbx_seq_one_letter_code
_entity_poly.pdbx_strand_id
1 'polypeptide(L)'
;MPALPKLSLSAGLLLAVLAPFASASAQSDAPRSPLVQQLNNGNWLDPKEAESLRDELYYQRAIHAYMTMLPALNVIGMRDGSEKEFGAGYNVLPIWKQRMDSRTMVPTPNADVIYSMSYLDLKKTGPLVVNAPPNVIGMFTDFFQRTITDVGAIGPDRARGGLYLLLPPDYEGHVPASYFAFKSPTYNVFLFFRTVMAKGDGKPDPTPAVKNAETTRVYPLWATEKDIKPMSFPDASGKQINMMYPIDSTYWTKLKEFVDYEPVEAIAPELRGVLASIGIIKGQPFKPTARQDELLKKAVETAPKMILANRQLGREDKRNLYYKDRYYENTWAGGTAEWMQDSYLDVNQRANFFQFAYSSAPAMVMHTTGAGSKYPFTARDQEGNFLEGSHTYKLRLPPNPPAALFWAVTAYNITDGTMPQTKQLLPSTNGYYDIPKQSDGSVEIWFGPEKPDGVAETAFIQTIPSRHFLVALRLYGAQDAFYDQTWKPDDVVKVK
;
A
#
# COMPACT_ATOMS: atom_id res chain seq x y z
N MET A 1 -70.32 37.61 -27.79
CA MET A 1 -70.49 38.92 -27.13
C MET A 1 -71.35 38.74 -25.90
N PRO A 2 -70.87 38.97 -24.72
CA PRO A 2 -70.84 40.28 -24.05
C PRO A 2 -69.51 40.50 -23.26
N ALA A 3 -69.05 41.66 -23.28
CA ALA A 3 -68.76 42.79 -22.38
C ALA A 3 -67.81 42.46 -21.20
N LEU A 4 -66.65 43.09 -21.25
CA LEU A 4 -65.67 43.27 -20.17
C LEU A 4 -66.12 44.37 -19.19
N PRO A 5 -65.83 44.25 -17.88
CA PRO A 5 -65.79 45.39 -17.00
C PRO A 5 -64.35 45.88 -16.77
N LYS A 6 -64.24 47.19 -16.81
CA LYS A 6 -63.05 47.98 -16.42
C LYS A 6 -62.79 47.88 -14.92
N LEU A 7 -61.52 47.63 -14.54
CA LEU A 7 -61.05 47.83 -13.16
C LEU A 7 -59.93 48.90 -13.13
N SER A 8 -60.11 49.83 -12.24
CA SER A 8 -59.34 51.01 -11.99
C SER A 8 -57.95 50.71 -11.40
N LEU A 9 -56.94 51.42 -11.88
CA LEU A 9 -55.60 51.51 -11.25
C LEU A 9 -55.67 52.33 -9.94
N SER A 10 -55.25 51.70 -8.86
CA SER A 10 -54.76 52.44 -7.67
C SER A 10 -53.25 52.23 -7.55
N ALA A 11 -52.54 53.33 -7.70
CA ALA A 11 -51.08 53.35 -7.52
C ALA A 11 -50.74 53.28 -6.04
N GLY A 12 -50.19 52.15 -5.60
CA GLY A 12 -49.54 52.01 -4.33
C GLY A 12 -48.04 52.08 -4.49
N LEU A 13 -47.43 53.15 -3.98
CA LEU A 13 -45.99 53.37 -3.93
C LEU A 13 -45.37 52.41 -2.89
N LEU A 14 -44.75 51.28 -3.33
CA LEU A 14 -43.92 50.49 -2.47
C LEU A 14 -42.47 51.01 -2.57
N LEU A 15 -42.01 51.70 -1.53
CA LEU A 15 -40.57 51.93 -1.32
C LEU A 15 -39.86 50.62 -1.03
N ALA A 16 -39.19 50.08 -2.03
CA ALA A 16 -38.23 48.97 -1.83
C ALA A 16 -36.96 49.54 -1.23
N VAL A 17 -36.73 49.29 0.05
CA VAL A 17 -35.43 49.50 0.70
C VAL A 17 -34.46 48.46 0.13
N LEU A 18 -33.62 48.87 -0.80
CA LEU A 18 -32.45 48.12 -1.24
C LEU A 18 -31.43 48.10 -0.11
N ALA A 19 -31.43 47.04 0.69
CA ALA A 19 -30.29 46.74 1.53
C ALA A 19 -29.14 46.26 0.61
N PRO A 20 -27.92 46.82 0.76
CA PRO A 20 -26.80 46.32 0.01
C PRO A 20 -26.49 44.89 0.50
N PHE A 21 -26.67 43.93 -0.39
CA PHE A 21 -26.04 42.62 -0.19
C PHE A 21 -24.53 42.81 -0.22
N ALA A 22 -23.90 42.99 0.93
CA ALA A 22 -22.48 42.81 1.07
C ALA A 22 -22.21 41.32 0.75
N SER A 23 -21.73 41.06 -0.45
CA SER A 23 -21.12 39.79 -0.80
C SER A 23 -19.91 39.60 0.14
N ALA A 24 -20.13 38.94 1.27
CA ALA A 24 -19.04 38.37 2.02
C ALA A 24 -18.41 37.30 1.12
N SER A 25 -17.39 37.71 0.34
CA SER A 25 -16.48 36.77 -0.25
C SER A 25 -15.90 35.97 0.93
N ALA A 26 -16.34 34.74 1.10
CA ALA A 26 -15.68 33.80 1.96
C ALA A 26 -14.23 33.71 1.48
N GLN A 27 -13.35 34.43 2.15
CA GLN A 27 -11.92 34.31 1.97
C GLN A 27 -11.59 32.87 2.35
N SER A 28 -11.25 32.05 1.37
CA SER A 28 -10.78 30.69 1.64
C SER A 28 -9.56 30.80 2.54
N ASP A 29 -9.62 30.21 3.73
CA ASP A 29 -8.49 30.04 4.66
C ASP A 29 -7.44 29.05 4.14
N ALA A 30 -7.30 28.93 2.83
CA ALA A 30 -6.19 28.16 2.25
C ALA A 30 -4.87 28.83 2.68
N PRO A 31 -3.91 28.07 3.24
CA PRO A 31 -2.63 28.63 3.65
C PRO A 31 -1.95 29.23 2.42
N ARG A 32 -2.04 30.55 2.30
CA ARG A 32 -1.33 31.28 1.26
C ARG A 32 0.12 31.40 1.70
N SER A 33 1.05 31.00 0.82
CA SER A 33 2.45 31.34 1.03
C SER A 33 2.56 32.85 1.27
N PRO A 34 3.25 33.31 2.32
CA PRO A 34 3.46 34.73 2.56
C PRO A 34 4.06 35.50 1.36
N LEU A 35 4.67 34.74 0.42
CA LEU A 35 5.33 35.25 -0.78
C LEU A 35 4.36 35.60 -1.92
N VAL A 36 3.08 35.22 -1.85
CA VAL A 36 2.10 35.48 -2.93
C VAL A 36 1.53 36.90 -2.92
N GLN A 37 1.75 37.70 -1.89
CA GLN A 37 1.12 39.03 -1.75
C GLN A 37 1.75 40.16 -2.60
N GLN A 38 2.88 39.95 -3.27
CA GLN A 38 3.67 41.01 -3.91
C GLN A 38 3.69 41.00 -5.45
N LEU A 39 2.95 40.13 -6.13
CA LEU A 39 3.00 39.95 -7.60
C LEU A 39 2.41 41.11 -8.45
N ASN A 40 1.92 42.22 -7.86
CA ASN A 40 1.07 43.16 -8.56
C ASN A 40 1.73 44.47 -9.05
N ASN A 41 3.06 44.62 -8.94
CA ASN A 41 3.70 45.89 -9.26
C ASN A 41 4.21 46.02 -10.70
N GLY A 42 4.06 45.00 -11.57
CA GLY A 42 4.48 45.02 -12.98
C GLY A 42 5.99 45.10 -13.21
N ASN A 43 6.79 44.91 -12.16
CA ASN A 43 8.26 44.94 -12.20
C ASN A 43 8.84 43.54 -11.95
N TRP A 44 10.13 43.36 -12.21
CA TRP A 44 10.87 42.23 -11.72
C TRP A 44 10.79 42.12 -10.20
N LEU A 45 10.80 40.91 -9.68
CA LEU A 45 10.86 40.62 -8.24
C LEU A 45 12.15 41.21 -7.63
N ASP A 46 12.11 41.55 -6.35
CA ASP A 46 13.32 41.75 -5.57
C ASP A 46 14.20 40.49 -5.64
N PRO A 47 15.54 40.61 -5.78
CA PRO A 47 16.43 39.43 -5.90
C PRO A 47 16.28 38.43 -4.78
N LYS A 48 16.08 38.85 -3.52
CA LYS A 48 15.90 37.94 -2.37
C LYS A 48 14.56 37.22 -2.44
N GLU A 49 13.52 37.92 -2.88
CA GLU A 49 12.21 37.34 -3.09
C GLU A 49 12.26 36.29 -4.21
N ALA A 50 12.91 36.59 -5.33
CA ALA A 50 13.10 35.68 -6.43
C ALA A 50 13.85 34.38 -6.00
N GLU A 51 14.89 34.51 -5.17
CA GLU A 51 15.61 33.39 -4.57
C GLU A 51 14.69 32.56 -3.66
N SER A 52 13.91 33.20 -2.78
CA SER A 52 13.00 32.53 -1.87
C SER A 52 11.90 31.74 -2.60
N LEU A 53 11.33 32.33 -3.67
CA LEU A 53 10.32 31.66 -4.51
C LEU A 53 10.91 30.49 -5.30
N ARG A 54 12.15 30.60 -5.76
CA ARG A 54 12.86 29.51 -6.42
C ARG A 54 13.14 28.34 -5.46
N ASP A 55 13.51 28.65 -4.22
CA ASP A 55 13.68 27.66 -3.16
C ASP A 55 12.36 26.96 -2.83
N GLU A 56 11.26 27.70 -2.72
CA GLU A 56 9.92 27.14 -2.50
C GLU A 56 9.51 26.24 -3.67
N LEU A 57 9.73 26.67 -4.92
CA LEU A 57 9.46 25.82 -6.09
C LEU A 57 10.27 24.52 -6.06
N TYR A 58 11.56 24.58 -5.71
CA TYR A 58 12.42 23.41 -5.56
C TYR A 58 11.89 22.47 -4.49
N TYR A 59 11.50 23.00 -3.33
CA TYR A 59 10.92 22.24 -2.22
C TYR A 59 9.61 21.53 -2.61
N GLN A 60 8.70 22.24 -3.27
CA GLN A 60 7.44 21.66 -3.74
C GLN A 60 7.69 20.55 -4.78
N ARG A 61 8.69 20.72 -5.68
CA ARG A 61 9.09 19.68 -6.63
C ARG A 61 9.68 18.45 -5.92
N ALA A 62 10.45 18.66 -4.87
CA ALA A 62 10.97 17.56 -4.04
C ALA A 62 9.82 16.79 -3.34
N ILE A 63 8.84 17.47 -2.75
CA ILE A 63 7.65 16.81 -2.18
C ILE A 63 6.89 16.01 -3.25
N HIS A 64 6.65 16.62 -4.41
CA HIS A 64 5.98 15.93 -5.51
C HIS A 64 6.77 14.68 -5.96
N ALA A 65 8.08 14.80 -6.13
CA ALA A 65 8.95 13.69 -6.47
C ALA A 65 8.92 12.58 -5.39
N TYR A 66 8.95 12.95 -4.10
CA TYR A 66 8.85 11.99 -3.00
C TYR A 66 7.57 11.17 -3.11
N MET A 67 6.42 11.82 -3.17
CA MET A 67 5.11 11.16 -3.16
C MET A 67 4.91 10.27 -4.41
N THR A 68 5.34 10.74 -5.57
CA THR A 68 5.13 10.02 -6.84
C THR A 68 6.11 8.87 -7.04
N MET A 69 7.32 8.97 -6.48
CA MET A 69 8.34 7.91 -6.57
C MET A 69 8.31 6.91 -5.42
N LEU A 70 7.44 7.12 -4.43
CA LEU A 70 7.33 6.25 -3.26
C LEU A 70 7.10 4.76 -3.60
N PRO A 71 6.30 4.37 -4.63
CA PRO A 71 6.18 2.95 -5.01
C PRO A 71 7.54 2.30 -5.34
N ALA A 72 8.41 3.01 -6.06
CA ALA A 72 9.74 2.51 -6.40
C ALA A 72 10.65 2.43 -5.16
N LEU A 73 10.67 3.48 -4.33
CA LEU A 73 11.50 3.50 -3.12
C LEU A 73 11.04 2.45 -2.09
N ASN A 74 9.76 2.16 -2.04
CA ASN A 74 9.18 1.13 -1.19
C ASN A 74 9.76 -0.26 -1.54
N VAL A 75 9.71 -0.69 -2.80
CA VAL A 75 10.26 -1.99 -3.21
C VAL A 75 11.80 -2.02 -3.18
N ILE A 76 12.47 -0.89 -3.39
CA ILE A 76 13.93 -0.77 -3.23
C ILE A 76 14.34 -1.00 -1.77
N GLY A 77 13.63 -0.40 -0.82
CA GLY A 77 13.86 -0.65 0.61
C GLY A 77 13.70 -2.13 0.97
N MET A 78 12.66 -2.76 0.42
CA MET A 78 12.43 -4.19 0.61
C MET A 78 13.56 -5.04 0.02
N ARG A 79 14.00 -4.76 -1.20
CA ARG A 79 15.15 -5.43 -1.83
C ARG A 79 16.42 -5.25 -1.01
N ASP A 80 16.77 -4.02 -0.70
CA ASP A 80 18.03 -3.69 -0.03
C ASP A 80 18.12 -4.36 1.35
N GLY A 81 17.01 -4.38 2.12
CA GLY A 81 16.93 -5.08 3.39
C GLY A 81 17.06 -6.59 3.27
N SER A 82 16.36 -7.18 2.28
CA SER A 82 16.40 -8.62 2.01
C SER A 82 17.77 -9.07 1.51
N GLU A 83 18.34 -8.38 0.51
CA GLU A 83 19.63 -8.75 -0.07
C GLU A 83 20.80 -8.53 0.90
N LYS A 84 20.71 -7.56 1.78
CA LYS A 84 21.68 -7.37 2.86
C LYS A 84 21.75 -8.59 3.81
N GLU A 85 20.62 -9.20 4.10
CA GLU A 85 20.52 -10.33 5.03
C GLU A 85 20.78 -11.69 4.35
N PHE A 86 20.28 -11.88 3.13
CA PHE A 86 20.26 -13.18 2.46
C PHE A 86 21.16 -13.27 1.23
N GLY A 87 21.69 -12.15 0.76
CA GLY A 87 22.41 -12.05 -0.51
C GLY A 87 21.50 -11.82 -1.70
N ALA A 88 22.09 -11.31 -2.78
CA ALA A 88 21.43 -11.06 -4.06
C ALA A 88 21.55 -12.27 -5.01
N GLY A 89 20.58 -12.43 -5.90
CA GLY A 89 20.64 -13.42 -6.96
C GLY A 89 19.29 -14.01 -7.34
N TYR A 90 19.12 -14.36 -8.61
CA TYR A 90 17.87 -14.94 -9.09
C TYR A 90 17.52 -16.28 -8.42
N ASN A 91 18.51 -16.96 -7.87
CA ASN A 91 18.37 -18.24 -7.20
C ASN A 91 18.24 -18.13 -5.66
N VAL A 92 18.13 -16.91 -5.11
CA VAL A 92 17.93 -16.67 -3.68
C VAL A 92 16.47 -16.29 -3.45
N LEU A 93 15.74 -17.14 -2.74
CA LEU A 93 14.32 -16.93 -2.42
C LEU A 93 14.09 -17.10 -0.91
N PRO A 94 14.25 -16.05 -0.12
CA PRO A 94 13.92 -16.08 1.30
C PRO A 94 12.46 -16.46 1.55
N ILE A 95 12.24 -17.34 2.52
CA ILE A 95 10.92 -17.82 2.94
C ILE A 95 10.76 -17.59 4.44
N TRP A 96 9.67 -16.97 4.88
CA TRP A 96 9.32 -16.86 6.30
C TRP A 96 8.68 -18.17 6.77
N LYS A 97 9.53 -19.19 6.99
CA LYS A 97 9.10 -20.61 7.21
C LYS A 97 8.28 -20.82 8.49
N GLN A 98 8.44 -19.92 9.49
CA GLN A 98 7.66 -19.90 10.73
C GLN A 98 6.67 -18.76 10.81
N ARG A 99 6.36 -18.09 9.70
CA ARG A 99 5.55 -16.87 9.57
C ARG A 99 6.40 -15.59 9.73
N MET A 100 5.91 -14.54 9.15
CA MET A 100 6.48 -13.20 9.30
C MET A 100 5.95 -12.57 10.59
N ASP A 101 6.84 -12.04 11.41
CA ASP A 101 6.50 -11.38 12.68
C ASP A 101 6.99 -9.93 12.73
N SER A 102 6.78 -9.24 13.85
CA SER A 102 7.12 -7.82 14.02
C SER A 102 8.62 -7.50 13.91
N ARG A 103 9.51 -8.48 13.91
CA ARG A 103 10.95 -8.31 13.68
C ARG A 103 11.27 -8.02 12.22
N THR A 104 10.40 -8.41 11.28
CA THR A 104 10.50 -7.97 9.89
C THR A 104 9.78 -6.63 9.74
N MET A 105 10.58 -5.55 9.67
CA MET A 105 10.07 -4.19 9.47
C MET A 105 9.82 -3.97 7.97
N VAL A 106 8.56 -4.06 7.56
CA VAL A 106 8.06 -3.81 6.21
C VAL A 106 6.64 -3.26 6.34
N PRO A 107 6.12 -2.43 5.41
CA PRO A 107 4.75 -1.96 5.50
C PRO A 107 3.74 -3.11 5.42
N THR A 108 2.74 -3.15 6.31
CA THR A 108 1.67 -4.16 6.41
C THR A 108 2.10 -5.62 6.19
N PRO A 109 3.12 -6.11 6.95
CA PRO A 109 3.52 -7.50 6.87
C PRO A 109 2.33 -8.40 7.29
N ASN A 110 2.30 -9.63 6.79
CA ASN A 110 1.21 -10.56 7.07
C ASN A 110 1.73 -11.80 7.81
N ALA A 111 1.21 -12.01 9.00
CA ALA A 111 1.55 -13.12 9.86
C ALA A 111 0.76 -14.42 9.57
N ASP A 112 -0.14 -14.42 8.58
CA ASP A 112 -1.16 -15.44 8.43
C ASP A 112 -1.01 -16.31 7.18
N VAL A 113 0.05 -16.06 6.41
CA VAL A 113 0.48 -16.87 5.25
C VAL A 113 2.00 -17.06 5.27
N ILE A 114 2.50 -18.01 4.51
CA ILE A 114 3.94 -18.17 4.28
C ILE A 114 4.34 -17.30 3.08
N TYR A 115 5.25 -16.37 3.31
CA TYR A 115 5.80 -15.49 2.30
C TYR A 115 7.08 -16.05 1.70
N SER A 116 7.20 -15.90 0.37
CA SER A 116 8.46 -16.04 -0.39
C SER A 116 8.62 -14.82 -1.27
N MET A 117 9.75 -14.13 -1.15
CA MET A 117 10.01 -12.88 -1.85
C MET A 117 11.40 -12.89 -2.46
N SER A 118 11.53 -12.47 -3.71
CA SER A 118 12.83 -12.30 -4.38
C SER A 118 12.82 -11.09 -5.30
N TYR A 119 13.99 -10.54 -5.56
CA TYR A 119 14.20 -9.36 -6.40
C TYR A 119 15.10 -9.78 -7.58
N LEU A 120 14.49 -9.89 -8.76
CA LEU A 120 15.12 -10.38 -9.97
C LEU A 120 15.69 -9.21 -10.76
N ASP A 121 16.90 -9.37 -11.30
CA ASP A 121 17.58 -8.35 -12.08
C ASP A 121 17.78 -8.83 -13.53
N LEU A 122 16.83 -8.50 -14.39
CA LEU A 122 16.81 -8.92 -15.80
C LEU A 122 17.90 -8.25 -16.64
N LYS A 123 18.48 -7.13 -16.17
CA LYS A 123 19.62 -6.49 -16.85
C LYS A 123 20.89 -7.33 -16.74
N LYS A 124 21.09 -7.97 -15.58
CA LYS A 124 22.24 -8.84 -15.33
C LYS A 124 22.07 -10.25 -15.87
N THR A 125 20.83 -10.76 -15.84
CA THR A 125 20.57 -12.18 -16.13
C THR A 125 20.03 -12.43 -17.54
N GLY A 126 19.49 -11.41 -18.21
CA GLY A 126 18.61 -11.59 -19.34
C GLY A 126 17.25 -12.16 -18.94
N PRO A 127 16.51 -12.76 -19.89
CA PRO A 127 15.22 -13.39 -19.62
C PRO A 127 15.31 -14.48 -18.56
N LEU A 128 14.39 -14.46 -17.58
CA LEU A 128 14.29 -15.45 -16.51
C LEU A 128 13.01 -16.27 -16.62
N VAL A 129 13.15 -17.57 -16.45
CA VAL A 129 12.01 -18.47 -16.23
C VAL A 129 11.81 -18.63 -14.74
N VAL A 130 10.56 -18.46 -14.30
CA VAL A 130 10.12 -18.79 -12.96
C VAL A 130 9.11 -19.92 -13.04
N ASN A 131 9.50 -21.10 -12.55
CA ASN A 131 8.56 -22.21 -12.35
C ASN A 131 7.83 -21.97 -11.03
N ALA A 132 6.61 -21.44 -11.12
CA ALA A 132 5.77 -21.13 -9.99
C ALA A 132 5.06 -22.39 -9.47
N PRO A 133 5.04 -22.63 -8.14
CA PRO A 133 4.32 -23.76 -7.56
C PRO A 133 2.80 -23.63 -7.74
N PRO A 134 2.05 -24.72 -7.68
CA PRO A 134 0.58 -24.66 -7.63
C PRO A 134 0.09 -24.04 -6.31
N ASN A 135 -1.15 -23.56 -6.32
CA ASN A 135 -1.85 -23.04 -5.13
C ASN A 135 -1.14 -21.90 -4.38
N VAL A 136 -0.34 -21.11 -5.08
CA VAL A 136 0.18 -19.85 -4.55
C VAL A 136 -0.78 -18.71 -4.87
N ILE A 137 -0.76 -17.67 -4.06
CA ILE A 137 -1.41 -16.38 -4.31
C ILE A 137 -0.28 -15.38 -4.50
N GLY A 138 0.06 -15.07 -5.72
CA GLY A 138 1.26 -14.31 -6.00
C GLY A 138 1.14 -13.34 -7.16
N MET A 139 2.24 -12.67 -7.43
CA MET A 139 2.37 -11.73 -8.54
C MET A 139 3.82 -11.50 -8.89
N PHE A 140 4.05 -10.99 -10.09
CA PHE A 140 5.25 -10.26 -10.47
C PHE A 140 4.89 -8.80 -10.64
N THR A 141 5.68 -7.90 -10.06
CA THR A 141 5.56 -6.46 -10.31
C THR A 141 6.87 -5.91 -10.84
N ASP A 142 6.79 -4.83 -11.58
CA ASP A 142 7.97 -4.02 -11.88
C ASP A 142 8.44 -3.23 -10.63
N PHE A 143 9.54 -2.52 -10.72
CA PHE A 143 10.06 -1.71 -9.61
C PHE A 143 9.40 -0.33 -9.46
N PHE A 144 8.25 -0.13 -10.10
CA PHE A 144 7.23 0.86 -9.75
C PHE A 144 6.01 0.21 -9.06
N GLN A 145 6.13 -1.09 -8.75
CA GLN A 145 5.09 -1.95 -8.23
C GLN A 145 3.81 -1.97 -9.09
N ARG A 146 3.95 -1.75 -10.40
CA ARG A 146 2.90 -2.02 -11.38
C ARG A 146 2.86 -3.53 -11.64
N THR A 147 1.68 -4.10 -11.64
CA THR A 147 1.53 -5.54 -11.85
C THR A 147 1.94 -5.93 -13.26
N ILE A 148 2.92 -6.84 -13.38
CA ILE A 148 3.25 -7.51 -14.63
C ILE A 148 2.24 -8.62 -14.89
N THR A 149 1.99 -9.46 -13.89
CA THR A 149 0.94 -10.49 -13.92
C THR A 149 0.66 -11.04 -12.52
N ASP A 150 -0.57 -11.48 -12.28
CA ASP A 150 -0.90 -12.32 -11.14
C ASP A 150 -0.42 -13.76 -11.35
N VAL A 151 -0.18 -14.48 -10.24
CA VAL A 151 0.12 -15.92 -10.18
C VAL A 151 -0.88 -16.58 -9.24
N GLY A 152 -1.44 -17.70 -9.64
CA GLY A 152 -2.46 -18.41 -8.87
C GLY A 152 -3.85 -18.33 -9.49
N ALA A 153 -4.91 -18.33 -8.68
CA ALA A 153 -6.30 -18.47 -9.16
C ALA A 153 -6.72 -17.41 -10.19
N ILE A 154 -6.20 -16.18 -10.06
CA ILE A 154 -6.48 -15.06 -10.98
C ILE A 154 -5.43 -14.99 -12.09
N GLY A 155 -4.27 -15.57 -11.89
CA GLY A 155 -3.20 -15.62 -12.88
C GLY A 155 -3.50 -16.57 -14.06
N PRO A 156 -2.68 -16.54 -15.11
CA PRO A 156 -2.85 -17.41 -16.29
C PRO A 156 -2.72 -18.88 -15.97
N ASP A 157 -2.02 -19.26 -14.90
CA ASP A 157 -1.85 -20.62 -14.42
C ASP A 157 -3.09 -21.19 -13.70
N ARG A 158 -4.03 -20.34 -13.30
CA ARG A 158 -5.27 -20.74 -12.58
C ARG A 158 -5.01 -21.68 -11.41
N ALA A 159 -4.04 -21.28 -10.56
CA ALA A 159 -3.57 -22.03 -9.39
C ALA A 159 -2.92 -23.41 -9.68
N ARG A 160 -2.66 -23.77 -10.93
CA ARG A 160 -2.00 -25.04 -11.28
C ARG A 160 -0.48 -24.97 -11.22
N GLY A 161 0.05 -23.75 -11.02
CA GLY A 161 1.47 -23.46 -11.23
C GLY A 161 1.82 -23.43 -12.71
N GLY A 162 3.06 -23.05 -13.03
CA GLY A 162 3.48 -22.97 -14.41
C GLY A 162 4.79 -22.22 -14.63
N LEU A 163 5.20 -22.22 -15.88
CA LEU A 163 6.45 -21.59 -16.32
C LEU A 163 6.18 -20.15 -16.78
N TYR A 164 6.56 -19.19 -15.96
CA TYR A 164 6.50 -17.77 -16.27
C TYR A 164 7.82 -17.31 -16.85
N LEU A 165 7.77 -16.63 -17.99
CA LEU A 165 8.94 -16.05 -18.63
C LEU A 165 8.92 -14.53 -18.48
N LEU A 166 9.86 -14.00 -17.72
CA LEU A 166 10.04 -12.56 -17.50
C LEU A 166 11.10 -12.05 -18.47
N LEU A 167 10.70 -11.12 -19.34
CA LEU A 167 11.53 -10.52 -20.35
C LEU A 167 12.00 -9.12 -19.94
N PRO A 168 13.28 -8.75 -20.10
CA PRO A 168 13.72 -7.39 -19.87
C PRO A 168 13.04 -6.39 -20.83
N PRO A 169 13.02 -5.09 -20.48
CA PRO A 169 12.31 -4.06 -21.27
C PRO A 169 12.81 -3.94 -22.72
N ASP A 170 14.07 -4.20 -22.95
CA ASP A 170 14.75 -4.10 -24.24
C ASP A 170 14.90 -5.44 -24.99
N TYR A 171 14.20 -6.49 -24.51
CA TYR A 171 14.27 -7.80 -25.15
C TYR A 171 13.54 -7.82 -26.49
N GLU A 172 14.26 -8.24 -27.55
CA GLU A 172 13.74 -8.41 -28.91
C GLU A 172 13.94 -9.84 -29.47
N GLY A 173 14.40 -10.75 -28.59
CA GLY A 173 14.67 -12.13 -28.99
C GLY A 173 13.42 -12.99 -29.15
N HIS A 174 13.63 -14.24 -29.54
CA HIS A 174 12.55 -15.21 -29.68
C HIS A 174 11.90 -15.54 -28.33
N VAL A 175 10.56 -15.57 -28.32
CA VAL A 175 9.75 -15.95 -27.15
C VAL A 175 9.14 -17.33 -27.41
N PRO A 176 9.55 -18.38 -26.70
CA PRO A 176 8.98 -19.73 -26.88
C PRO A 176 7.52 -19.77 -26.40
N ALA A 177 6.65 -20.43 -27.17
CA ALA A 177 5.20 -20.47 -26.93
C ALA A 177 4.79 -21.28 -25.67
N SER A 178 5.71 -22.03 -25.07
CA SER A 178 5.42 -22.89 -23.90
C SER A 178 5.38 -22.16 -22.55
N TYR A 179 5.66 -20.84 -22.55
CA TYR A 179 5.72 -20.02 -21.35
C TYR A 179 4.58 -19.03 -21.27
N PHE A 180 4.17 -18.69 -20.06
CA PHE A 180 3.43 -17.45 -19.79
C PHE A 180 4.44 -16.30 -19.84
N ALA A 181 4.59 -15.66 -21.00
CA ALA A 181 5.65 -14.69 -21.25
C ALA A 181 5.13 -13.25 -21.05
N PHE A 182 5.93 -12.46 -20.31
CA PHE A 182 5.62 -11.06 -19.99
C PHE A 182 6.87 -10.20 -20.09
N LYS A 183 6.76 -9.06 -20.76
CA LYS A 183 7.81 -8.05 -20.82
C LYS A 183 7.65 -7.09 -19.65
N SER A 184 8.71 -6.96 -18.84
CA SER A 184 8.72 -6.01 -17.72
C SER A 184 9.01 -4.60 -18.21
N PRO A 185 8.35 -3.55 -17.66
CA PRO A 185 8.72 -2.16 -17.91
C PRO A 185 10.04 -1.73 -17.25
N THR A 186 10.52 -2.48 -16.25
CA THR A 186 11.80 -2.23 -15.56
C THR A 186 12.71 -3.44 -15.63
N TYR A 187 14.03 -3.22 -15.49
CA TYR A 187 14.99 -4.34 -15.40
C TYR A 187 14.83 -5.14 -14.10
N ASN A 188 14.53 -4.45 -13.00
CA ASN A 188 14.25 -5.14 -11.75
C ASN A 188 12.80 -5.57 -11.69
N VAL A 189 12.56 -6.80 -11.20
CA VAL A 189 11.23 -7.40 -11.02
C VAL A 189 11.10 -7.95 -9.60
N PHE A 190 10.00 -7.64 -8.94
CA PHE A 190 9.66 -8.19 -7.64
C PHE A 190 8.83 -9.46 -7.83
N LEU A 191 9.35 -10.59 -7.36
CA LEU A 191 8.68 -11.87 -7.25
C LEU A 191 8.07 -11.99 -5.85
N PHE A 192 6.77 -12.16 -5.78
CA PHE A 192 6.07 -12.21 -4.51
C PHE A 192 5.04 -13.35 -4.48
N PHE A 193 5.27 -14.36 -3.64
CA PHE A 193 4.34 -15.46 -3.44
C PHE A 193 3.89 -15.56 -1.98
N ARG A 194 2.63 -15.91 -1.81
CA ARG A 194 1.97 -16.25 -0.55
C ARG A 194 1.41 -17.66 -0.66
N THR A 195 1.75 -18.51 0.29
CA THR A 195 1.21 -19.87 0.36
C THR A 195 0.36 -19.99 1.62
N VAL A 196 -0.90 -20.39 1.44
CA VAL A 196 -1.85 -20.56 2.55
C VAL A 196 -1.42 -21.74 3.41
N MET A 197 -1.41 -21.55 4.72
CA MET A 197 -1.07 -22.57 5.69
C MET A 197 -2.21 -23.60 5.83
N ALA A 198 -1.89 -24.80 6.31
CA ALA A 198 -2.90 -25.74 6.73
C ALA A 198 -3.46 -25.41 8.12
N LYS A 199 -4.65 -25.89 8.43
CA LYS A 199 -5.15 -25.91 9.81
C LYS A 199 -4.54 -27.13 10.51
N GLY A 200 -3.71 -26.88 11.51
CA GLY A 200 -3.20 -27.91 12.42
C GLY A 200 -4.15 -28.12 13.61
N ASP A 201 -3.64 -28.70 14.67
CA ASP A 201 -4.37 -28.91 15.92
C ASP A 201 -4.51 -27.58 16.69
N GLY A 202 -5.64 -26.89 16.48
CA GLY A 202 -5.97 -25.59 17.09
C GLY A 202 -5.07 -24.41 16.75
N LYS A 203 -4.18 -24.54 15.73
CA LYS A 203 -3.24 -23.52 15.31
C LYS A 203 -2.85 -23.65 13.83
N PRO A 204 -2.29 -22.60 13.19
CA PRO A 204 -1.77 -22.70 11.84
C PRO A 204 -0.59 -23.67 11.73
N ASP A 205 -0.58 -24.53 10.67
CA ASP A 205 0.56 -25.37 10.31
C ASP A 205 1.24 -24.84 9.04
N PRO A 206 2.46 -24.29 9.12
CA PRO A 206 3.20 -23.79 7.99
C PRO A 206 3.84 -24.88 7.12
N THR A 207 3.99 -26.11 7.61
CA THR A 207 4.81 -27.16 6.99
C THR A 207 4.45 -27.46 5.54
N PRO A 208 3.17 -27.66 5.16
CA PRO A 208 2.82 -27.92 3.77
C PRO A 208 3.10 -26.71 2.86
N ALA A 209 2.85 -25.50 3.38
CA ALA A 209 3.06 -24.27 2.65
C ALA A 209 4.54 -24.03 2.35
N VAL A 210 5.42 -24.29 3.32
CA VAL A 210 6.88 -24.18 3.13
C VAL A 210 7.37 -25.19 2.11
N LYS A 211 6.96 -26.45 2.22
CA LYS A 211 7.32 -27.49 1.22
C LYS A 211 6.89 -27.10 -0.19
N ASN A 212 5.69 -26.53 -0.35
CA ASN A 212 5.23 -26.05 -1.64
C ASN A 212 6.08 -24.87 -2.15
N ALA A 213 6.36 -23.86 -1.32
CA ALA A 213 7.18 -22.72 -1.69
C ALA A 213 8.61 -23.12 -2.13
N GLU A 214 9.21 -24.13 -1.49
CA GLU A 214 10.54 -24.65 -1.82
C GLU A 214 10.59 -25.43 -3.16
N THR A 215 9.45 -25.67 -3.81
CA THR A 215 9.42 -26.23 -5.18
C THR A 215 9.64 -25.16 -6.26
N THR A 216 9.62 -23.88 -5.91
CA THR A 216 9.93 -22.78 -6.84
C THR A 216 11.29 -22.96 -7.48
N ARG A 217 11.39 -22.73 -8.81
CA ARG A 217 12.67 -22.72 -9.55
C ARG A 217 12.76 -21.44 -10.36
N VAL A 218 13.94 -20.84 -10.34
CA VAL A 218 14.24 -19.66 -11.17
C VAL A 218 15.55 -19.93 -11.93
N TYR A 219 15.55 -19.66 -13.23
CA TYR A 219 16.72 -19.89 -14.06
C TYR A 219 16.67 -19.04 -15.33
N PRO A 220 17.85 -18.67 -15.92
CA PRO A 220 17.90 -17.98 -17.20
C PRO A 220 17.32 -18.84 -18.34
N LEU A 221 16.58 -18.20 -19.26
CA LEU A 221 15.86 -18.90 -20.36
C LEU A 221 16.74 -19.87 -21.18
N TRP A 222 17.97 -19.48 -21.43
CA TRP A 222 18.89 -20.24 -22.27
C TRP A 222 19.97 -21.02 -21.49
N ALA A 223 19.83 -21.10 -20.17
CA ALA A 223 20.76 -21.86 -19.34
C ALA A 223 20.64 -23.36 -19.61
N THR A 224 21.78 -24.04 -19.74
CA THR A 224 21.81 -25.50 -19.71
C THR A 224 21.70 -25.98 -18.26
N GLU A 225 21.34 -27.26 -18.05
CA GLU A 225 21.24 -27.83 -16.70
C GLU A 225 22.51 -27.61 -15.85
N LYS A 226 23.67 -27.55 -16.48
CA LYS A 226 24.97 -27.32 -15.81
C LYS A 226 25.15 -25.88 -15.34
N ASP A 227 24.47 -24.95 -15.99
CA ASP A 227 24.59 -23.50 -15.71
C ASP A 227 23.53 -23.02 -14.72
N ILE A 228 22.48 -23.83 -14.47
CA ILE A 228 21.44 -23.48 -13.53
C ILE A 228 21.97 -23.60 -12.10
N LYS A 229 22.03 -22.46 -11.41
CA LYS A 229 22.38 -22.45 -9.98
C LYS A 229 21.26 -23.10 -9.15
N PRO A 230 21.64 -23.94 -8.17
CA PRO A 230 20.64 -24.47 -7.24
C PRO A 230 19.93 -23.35 -6.49
N MET A 231 18.64 -23.50 -6.24
CA MET A 231 17.87 -22.54 -5.44
C MET A 231 18.33 -22.57 -3.98
N SER A 232 18.44 -21.40 -3.40
CA SER A 232 18.65 -21.18 -1.97
C SER A 232 17.36 -20.65 -1.36
N PHE A 233 16.88 -21.30 -0.29
CA PHE A 233 15.67 -20.95 0.45
C PHE A 233 16.01 -20.62 1.91
N PRO A 234 16.69 -19.49 2.19
CA PRO A 234 16.99 -19.11 3.56
C PRO A 234 15.71 -18.88 4.37
N ASP A 235 15.73 -19.29 5.64
CA ASP A 235 14.65 -18.99 6.56
C ASP A 235 14.76 -17.55 7.04
N ALA A 236 13.78 -16.74 6.69
CA ALA A 236 13.68 -15.34 7.09
C ALA A 236 12.92 -15.14 8.41
N SER A 237 12.33 -16.20 8.96
CA SER A 237 11.55 -16.11 10.19
C SER A 237 12.43 -15.75 11.38
N GLY A 238 11.90 -14.89 12.25
CA GLY A 238 12.56 -14.55 13.51
C GLY A 238 13.79 -13.68 13.38
N LYS A 239 14.13 -13.22 12.18
CA LYS A 239 15.26 -12.31 11.96
C LYS A 239 14.84 -10.85 12.04
N GLN A 240 15.67 -10.02 12.65
CA GLN A 240 15.50 -8.57 12.66
C GLN A 240 15.91 -8.01 11.30
N ILE A 241 14.96 -7.77 10.42
CA ILE A 241 15.20 -7.29 9.06
C ILE A 241 14.49 -5.97 8.84
N ASN A 242 15.24 -4.95 8.40
CA ASN A 242 14.66 -3.68 7.99
C ASN A 242 14.50 -3.65 6.47
N MET A 243 13.26 -3.76 6.02
CA MET A 243 12.83 -3.71 4.61
C MET A 243 12.01 -2.44 4.31
N MET A 244 12.12 -1.42 5.18
CA MET A 244 11.46 -0.13 4.98
C MET A 244 12.20 0.70 3.94
N TYR A 245 11.44 1.52 3.21
CA TYR A 245 12.02 2.56 2.37
C TYR A 245 12.76 3.60 3.22
N PRO A 246 13.74 4.33 2.64
CA PRO A 246 14.46 5.37 3.36
C PRO A 246 13.54 6.50 3.83
N ILE A 247 13.69 6.92 5.08
CA ILE A 247 12.95 8.02 5.72
C ILE A 247 13.82 9.24 5.99
N ASP A 248 15.03 9.27 5.43
CA ASP A 248 16.02 10.32 5.53
C ASP A 248 16.56 10.73 4.16
N SER A 249 17.59 11.54 4.09
CA SER A 249 18.17 12.04 2.84
C SER A 249 18.70 10.95 1.91
N THR A 250 18.91 9.72 2.40
CA THR A 250 19.29 8.58 1.54
C THR A 250 18.20 8.22 0.53
N TYR A 251 16.96 8.67 0.78
CA TYR A 251 15.85 8.58 -0.18
C TYR A 251 16.26 9.09 -1.57
N TRP A 252 16.89 10.26 -1.64
CA TRP A 252 17.28 10.90 -2.90
C TRP A 252 18.42 10.18 -3.61
N THR A 253 19.36 9.64 -2.85
CA THR A 253 20.44 8.82 -3.40
C THR A 253 19.88 7.52 -4.00
N LYS A 254 18.98 6.84 -3.29
CA LYS A 254 18.30 5.64 -3.78
C LYS A 254 17.41 5.92 -4.99
N LEU A 255 16.72 7.06 -4.99
CA LEU A 255 15.96 7.50 -6.15
C LEU A 255 16.86 7.75 -7.37
N LYS A 256 18.02 8.37 -7.16
CA LYS A 256 19.01 8.58 -8.23
C LYS A 256 19.55 7.25 -8.78
N GLU A 257 19.89 6.28 -7.91
CA GLU A 257 20.29 4.93 -8.30
C GLU A 257 19.22 4.26 -9.17
N PHE A 258 17.96 4.36 -8.80
CA PHE A 258 16.83 3.85 -9.59
C PHE A 258 16.74 4.50 -10.97
N VAL A 259 16.78 5.83 -11.03
CA VAL A 259 16.72 6.59 -12.27
C VAL A 259 17.88 6.24 -13.22
N ASP A 260 19.06 6.01 -12.68
CA ASP A 260 20.24 5.61 -13.47
C ASP A 260 20.14 4.18 -13.98
N TYR A 261 19.56 3.30 -13.20
CA TYR A 261 19.54 1.88 -13.52
C TYR A 261 18.44 1.50 -14.50
N GLU A 262 17.22 1.94 -14.25
CA GLU A 262 16.04 1.53 -15.01
C GLU A 262 15.93 2.24 -16.37
N PRO A 263 15.19 1.71 -17.34
CA PRO A 263 14.98 2.36 -18.64
C PRO A 263 14.36 3.76 -18.46
N VAL A 264 14.64 4.64 -19.41
CA VAL A 264 14.07 6.00 -19.41
C VAL A 264 12.55 5.96 -19.44
N GLU A 265 11.99 5.02 -20.18
CA GLU A 265 10.55 4.83 -20.39
C GLU A 265 9.81 4.31 -19.15
N ALA A 266 10.55 3.79 -18.16
CA ALA A 266 9.96 3.35 -16.89
C ALA A 266 9.28 4.51 -16.13
N ILE A 267 9.74 5.75 -16.36
CA ILE A 267 9.25 6.98 -15.75
C ILE A 267 8.61 7.88 -16.82
N ALA A 268 7.37 8.33 -16.60
CA ALA A 268 6.67 9.23 -17.50
C ALA A 268 7.47 10.53 -17.75
N PRO A 269 7.41 11.12 -18.97
CA PRO A 269 8.22 12.29 -19.35
C PRO A 269 8.04 13.49 -18.39
N GLU A 270 6.83 13.79 -17.98
CA GLU A 270 6.55 14.90 -17.05
C GLU A 270 7.21 14.67 -15.69
N LEU A 271 7.10 13.45 -15.15
CA LEU A 271 7.75 13.11 -13.89
C LEU A 271 9.28 13.17 -13.99
N ARG A 272 9.87 12.78 -15.14
CA ARG A 272 11.30 12.98 -15.41
C ARG A 272 11.67 14.47 -15.37
N GLY A 273 10.80 15.35 -15.86
CA GLY A 273 10.95 16.81 -15.75
C GLY A 273 10.93 17.31 -14.31
N VAL A 274 10.02 16.77 -13.49
CA VAL A 274 9.99 17.06 -12.03
C VAL A 274 11.30 16.61 -11.37
N LEU A 275 11.78 15.40 -11.65
CA LEU A 275 13.05 14.88 -11.12
C LEU A 275 14.25 15.72 -11.58
N ALA A 276 14.29 16.11 -12.86
CA ALA A 276 15.33 16.97 -13.41
C ALA A 276 15.38 18.35 -12.72
N SER A 277 14.21 18.91 -12.36
CA SER A 277 14.14 20.23 -11.68
C SER A 277 14.74 20.21 -10.26
N ILE A 278 14.90 19.03 -9.65
CA ILE A 278 15.62 18.84 -8.38
C ILE A 278 17.02 18.24 -8.57
N GLY A 279 17.51 18.17 -9.80
CA GLY A 279 18.86 17.71 -10.13
C GLY A 279 19.00 16.19 -10.32
N ILE A 280 17.90 15.41 -10.30
CA ILE A 280 17.93 13.96 -10.54
C ILE A 280 17.70 13.68 -12.02
N ILE A 281 18.79 13.52 -12.79
CA ILE A 281 18.79 13.28 -14.22
C ILE A 281 19.59 12.00 -14.50
N LYS A 282 19.04 11.10 -15.32
CA LYS A 282 19.71 9.85 -15.71
C LYS A 282 21.08 10.10 -16.32
N GLY A 283 22.09 9.40 -15.79
CA GLY A 283 23.47 9.49 -16.26
C GLY A 283 24.22 10.78 -15.89
N GLN A 284 23.58 11.72 -15.17
CA GLN A 284 24.23 12.94 -14.68
C GLN A 284 24.56 12.84 -13.19
N PRO A 285 25.67 13.44 -12.72
CA PRO A 285 25.95 13.48 -11.28
C PRO A 285 24.86 14.22 -10.50
N PHE A 286 24.40 13.65 -9.39
CA PHE A 286 23.51 14.32 -8.44
C PHE A 286 24.34 15.03 -7.37
N LYS A 287 24.42 16.36 -7.46
CA LYS A 287 25.24 17.21 -6.58
C LYS A 287 24.44 18.43 -6.14
N PRO A 288 23.50 18.28 -5.20
CA PRO A 288 22.74 19.41 -4.67
C PRO A 288 23.70 20.38 -3.95
N THR A 289 23.41 21.69 -4.05
CA THR A 289 24.07 22.71 -3.21
C THR A 289 23.66 22.51 -1.73
N ALA A 290 24.38 23.12 -0.80
CA ALA A 290 24.02 23.05 0.62
C ALA A 290 22.55 23.47 0.87
N ARG A 291 22.08 24.53 0.20
CA ARG A 291 20.70 24.99 0.30
C ARG A 291 19.70 23.99 -0.28
N GLN A 292 19.99 23.40 -1.42
CA GLN A 292 19.16 22.37 -2.03
C GLN A 292 19.08 21.11 -1.14
N ASP A 293 20.21 20.72 -0.51
CA ASP A 293 20.24 19.57 0.41
C ASP A 293 19.35 19.81 1.65
N GLU A 294 19.36 21.04 2.21
CA GLU A 294 18.43 21.41 3.29
C GLU A 294 16.96 21.27 2.86
N LEU A 295 16.62 21.72 1.66
CA LEU A 295 15.26 21.64 1.14
C LEU A 295 14.84 20.19 0.85
N LEU A 296 15.76 19.34 0.36
CA LEU A 296 15.54 17.92 0.17
C LEU A 296 15.31 17.19 1.51
N LYS A 297 16.09 17.50 2.54
CA LYS A 297 15.89 16.97 3.90
C LYS A 297 14.51 17.38 4.44
N LYS A 298 14.15 18.65 4.32
CA LYS A 298 12.83 19.14 4.72
C LYS A 298 11.69 18.45 3.96
N ALA A 299 11.88 18.12 2.68
CA ALA A 299 10.86 17.43 1.87
C ALA A 299 10.64 15.99 2.37
N VAL A 300 11.70 15.25 2.71
CA VAL A 300 11.59 13.89 3.28
C VAL A 300 10.88 13.89 4.64
N GLU A 301 11.02 14.94 5.43
CA GLU A 301 10.32 15.09 6.71
C GLU A 301 8.85 15.49 6.56
N THR A 302 8.53 16.24 5.50
CA THR A 302 7.19 16.82 5.32
C THR A 302 6.28 15.94 4.48
N ALA A 303 6.77 15.34 3.40
CA ALA A 303 5.94 14.56 2.49
C ALA A 303 5.21 13.38 3.18
N PRO A 304 5.86 12.60 4.08
CA PRO A 304 5.16 11.55 4.83
C PRO A 304 4.02 12.09 5.71
N LYS A 305 4.20 13.30 6.28
CA LYS A 305 3.16 13.95 7.09
C LYS A 305 1.96 14.38 6.23
N MET A 306 2.23 14.87 5.00
CA MET A 306 1.16 15.21 4.05
C MET A 306 0.38 13.97 3.62
N ILE A 307 1.05 12.85 3.39
CA ILE A 307 0.40 11.57 3.08
C ILE A 307 -0.43 11.11 4.29
N LEU A 308 0.11 11.19 5.50
CA LEU A 308 -0.62 10.84 6.73
C LEU A 308 -1.85 11.74 6.93
N ALA A 309 -1.75 13.04 6.64
CA ALA A 309 -2.89 13.96 6.70
C ALA A 309 -4.00 13.55 5.71
N ASN A 310 -3.64 13.21 4.47
CA ASN A 310 -4.61 12.67 3.50
C ASN A 310 -5.30 11.40 4.01
N ARG A 311 -4.58 10.50 4.69
CA ARG A 311 -5.17 9.31 5.31
C ARG A 311 -6.08 9.68 6.50
N GLN A 312 -5.65 10.59 7.36
CA GLN A 312 -6.43 11.04 8.52
C GLN A 312 -7.78 11.63 8.13
N LEU A 313 -7.82 12.35 7.02
CA LEU A 313 -9.02 12.95 6.43
C LEU A 313 -9.66 12.08 5.34
N GLY A 314 -9.16 10.86 5.14
CA GLY A 314 -9.52 9.97 4.03
C GLY A 314 -11.03 9.69 3.91
N ARG A 315 -11.77 9.70 5.03
CA ARG A 315 -13.22 9.47 5.02
C ARG A 315 -14.05 10.58 4.39
N GLU A 316 -13.47 11.74 4.11
CA GLU A 316 -14.11 12.80 3.31
C GLU A 316 -14.33 12.35 1.87
N ASP A 317 -13.44 11.54 1.33
CA ASP A 317 -13.62 10.86 0.05
C ASP A 317 -14.47 9.59 0.24
N LYS A 318 -15.69 9.61 -0.29
CA LYS A 318 -16.63 8.49 -0.14
C LYS A 318 -16.16 7.17 -0.76
N ARG A 319 -15.21 7.21 -1.70
CA ARG A 319 -14.58 6.02 -2.28
C ARG A 319 -13.78 5.21 -1.25
N ASN A 320 -13.30 5.88 -0.20
CA ASN A 320 -12.59 5.21 0.90
C ASN A 320 -13.52 4.43 1.84
N LEU A 321 -14.83 4.69 1.84
CA LEU A 321 -15.75 4.01 2.74
C LEU A 321 -16.09 2.61 2.21
N TYR A 322 -15.76 1.58 2.97
CA TYR A 322 -16.19 0.23 2.62
C TYR A 322 -17.68 0.00 2.99
N TYR A 323 -18.07 0.38 4.20
CA TYR A 323 -19.45 0.36 4.68
C TYR A 323 -19.94 1.79 4.96
N LYS A 324 -21.21 2.07 4.63
CA LYS A 324 -21.82 3.39 4.89
C LYS A 324 -22.10 3.61 6.39
N ASP A 325 -22.30 2.54 7.12
CA ASP A 325 -22.76 2.48 8.51
C ASP A 325 -21.68 1.94 9.47
N ARG A 326 -20.42 1.86 9.03
CA ARG A 326 -19.28 1.39 9.82
C ARG A 326 -18.04 2.25 9.55
N TYR A 327 -17.06 2.16 10.43
CA TYR A 327 -15.81 2.90 10.31
C TYR A 327 -14.71 2.17 9.51
N TYR A 328 -15.10 1.17 8.72
CA TYR A 328 -14.16 0.48 7.83
C TYR A 328 -13.93 1.23 6.53
N GLU A 329 -12.68 1.24 6.11
CA GLU A 329 -12.22 1.90 4.90
C GLU A 329 -11.75 0.88 3.86
N ASN A 330 -11.82 1.31 2.60
CA ASN A 330 -11.37 0.53 1.45
C ASN A 330 -9.88 0.77 1.22
N THR A 331 -9.11 -0.30 1.09
CA THR A 331 -7.66 -0.21 0.83
C THR A 331 -7.36 0.36 -0.56
N TRP A 332 -8.23 0.12 -1.54
CA TRP A 332 -8.13 0.62 -2.92
C TRP A 332 -9.34 1.49 -3.24
N ALA A 333 -9.27 2.78 -2.88
CA ALA A 333 -10.28 3.73 -3.30
C ALA A 333 -10.34 3.81 -4.83
N GLY A 334 -11.55 3.74 -5.39
CA GLY A 334 -11.77 3.72 -6.83
C GLY A 334 -11.64 2.34 -7.50
N GLY A 335 -11.26 1.27 -6.75
CA GLY A 335 -11.39 -0.11 -7.20
C GLY A 335 -10.40 -0.58 -8.25
N THR A 336 -9.22 0.07 -8.40
CA THR A 336 -8.18 -0.37 -9.34
C THR A 336 -6.84 -0.61 -8.65
N ALA A 337 -6.13 -1.64 -9.08
CA ALA A 337 -4.81 -1.99 -8.54
C ALA A 337 -3.73 -1.00 -8.97
N GLU A 338 -3.94 -0.29 -10.06
CA GLU A 338 -3.04 0.68 -10.67
C GLU A 338 -3.37 2.12 -10.28
N TRP A 339 -4.39 2.36 -9.45
CA TRP A 339 -4.94 3.69 -9.08
C TRP A 339 -5.39 4.53 -10.28
N MET A 340 -5.62 3.89 -11.43
CA MET A 340 -6.22 4.55 -12.59
C MET A 340 -7.72 4.69 -12.37
N GLN A 341 -8.20 5.90 -12.51
CA GLN A 341 -9.60 6.23 -12.66
C GLN A 341 -9.89 6.44 -14.16
N ASP A 342 -11.13 6.72 -14.53
CA ASP A 342 -11.51 6.84 -15.95
C ASP A 342 -10.61 7.76 -16.77
N SER A 343 -10.11 8.84 -16.19
CA SER A 343 -9.34 9.85 -16.92
C SER A 343 -8.05 10.31 -16.24
N TYR A 344 -7.71 9.77 -15.06
CA TYR A 344 -6.53 10.22 -14.31
C TYR A 344 -5.94 9.12 -13.42
N LEU A 345 -4.66 9.28 -13.08
CA LEU A 345 -3.99 8.49 -12.06
C LEU A 345 -4.18 9.17 -10.69
N ASP A 346 -4.80 8.48 -9.73
CA ASP A 346 -4.99 8.99 -8.37
C ASP A 346 -3.68 8.92 -7.57
N VAL A 347 -2.86 9.93 -7.77
CA VAL A 347 -1.50 10.00 -7.18
C VAL A 347 -1.52 10.07 -5.65
N ASN A 348 -2.57 10.68 -5.07
CA ASN A 348 -2.69 10.78 -3.62
C ASN A 348 -3.05 9.43 -3.00
N GLN A 349 -4.01 8.70 -3.55
CA GLN A 349 -4.36 7.37 -3.07
C GLN A 349 -3.22 6.38 -3.26
N ARG A 350 -2.48 6.46 -4.37
CA ARG A 350 -1.28 5.66 -4.59
C ARG A 350 -0.20 5.95 -3.55
N ALA A 351 0.07 7.22 -3.26
CA ALA A 351 1.03 7.59 -2.21
C ALA A 351 0.57 7.12 -0.83
N ASN A 352 -0.72 7.29 -0.50
CA ASN A 352 -1.32 6.77 0.74
C ASN A 352 -1.10 5.27 0.87
N PHE A 353 -1.30 4.50 -0.19
CA PHE A 353 -1.10 3.06 -0.17
C PHE A 353 0.38 2.70 0.07
N PHE A 354 1.29 3.23 -0.74
CA PHE A 354 2.71 2.83 -0.67
C PHE A 354 3.48 3.38 0.52
N GLN A 355 2.92 4.28 1.30
CA GLN A 355 3.48 4.62 2.61
C GLN A 355 3.20 3.52 3.65
N PHE A 356 2.09 2.80 3.54
CA PHE A 356 1.61 1.83 4.53
C PHE A 356 1.66 0.38 4.08
N ALA A 357 1.69 0.14 2.78
CA ALA A 357 1.62 -1.19 2.20
C ALA A 357 2.59 -1.32 1.03
N TYR A 358 2.70 -2.51 0.49
CA TYR A 358 3.45 -2.82 -0.72
C TYR A 358 2.67 -3.82 -1.56
N SER A 359 3.00 -3.92 -2.82
CA SER A 359 2.39 -4.75 -3.84
C SER A 359 0.88 -4.53 -3.98
N SER A 360 0.45 -4.29 -5.18
CA SER A 360 -0.95 -4.19 -5.56
C SER A 360 -1.14 -4.97 -6.84
N ALA A 361 -2.22 -5.75 -6.91
CA ALA A 361 -2.50 -6.56 -8.08
C ALA A 361 -4.01 -6.74 -8.28
N PRO A 362 -4.47 -7.02 -9.50
CA PRO A 362 -5.88 -7.27 -9.80
C PRO A 362 -6.53 -8.29 -8.87
N ALA A 363 -5.85 -9.38 -8.51
CA ALA A 363 -6.35 -10.39 -7.57
C ALA A 363 -6.73 -9.84 -6.19
N MET A 364 -6.18 -8.70 -5.77
CA MET A 364 -6.47 -8.05 -4.48
C MET A 364 -7.69 -7.12 -4.56
N VAL A 365 -8.01 -6.63 -5.75
CA VAL A 365 -9.05 -5.60 -5.99
C VAL A 365 -10.31 -6.19 -6.62
N MET A 366 -10.16 -7.10 -7.58
CA MET A 366 -11.30 -7.67 -8.32
C MET A 366 -12.30 -8.37 -7.38
N HIS A 367 -13.59 -8.21 -7.72
CA HIS A 367 -14.65 -9.00 -7.11
C HIS A 367 -14.61 -10.41 -7.72
N THR A 368 -14.09 -11.37 -6.97
CA THR A 368 -14.06 -12.78 -7.39
C THR A 368 -14.39 -13.65 -6.19
N THR A 369 -15.61 -14.18 -6.16
CA THR A 369 -16.09 -15.04 -5.06
C THR A 369 -15.21 -16.27 -4.91
N GLY A 370 -14.77 -16.51 -3.68
CA GLY A 370 -13.95 -17.66 -3.32
C GLY A 370 -12.47 -17.58 -3.73
N ALA A 371 -12.03 -16.48 -4.36
CA ALA A 371 -10.65 -16.28 -4.77
C ALA A 371 -10.10 -14.90 -4.32
N GLY A 372 -8.76 -14.74 -4.39
CA GLY A 372 -8.10 -13.52 -4.00
C GLY A 372 -8.17 -13.24 -2.49
N SER A 373 -8.01 -11.98 -2.12
CA SER A 373 -8.04 -11.53 -0.72
C SER A 373 -8.64 -10.13 -0.62
N LYS A 374 -9.37 -9.85 0.45
CA LYS A 374 -9.96 -8.53 0.75
C LYS A 374 -9.47 -8.01 2.08
N TYR A 375 -9.33 -6.68 2.18
CA TYR A 375 -8.61 -6.03 3.27
C TYR A 375 -9.34 -4.75 3.76
N PRO A 376 -10.61 -4.83 4.24
CA PRO A 376 -11.19 -3.67 4.92
C PRO A 376 -10.39 -3.41 6.20
N PHE A 377 -10.12 -2.13 6.48
CA PHE A 377 -9.39 -1.74 7.68
C PHE A 377 -10.10 -0.59 8.40
N THR A 378 -9.85 -0.43 9.68
CA THR A 378 -10.31 0.71 10.47
C THR A 378 -9.19 1.23 11.36
N ALA A 379 -9.12 2.56 11.49
CA ALA A 379 -8.32 3.26 12.48
C ALA A 379 -9.20 3.97 13.53
N ARG A 380 -10.50 3.65 13.55
CA ARG A 380 -11.48 4.33 14.41
C ARG A 380 -12.34 3.33 15.16
N ASP A 381 -12.80 3.76 16.34
CA ASP A 381 -13.82 3.08 17.12
C ASP A 381 -15.25 3.41 16.63
N GLN A 382 -16.26 2.80 17.26
CA GLN A 382 -17.67 3.01 16.92
C GLN A 382 -18.16 4.46 17.11
N GLU A 383 -17.44 5.27 17.88
CA GLU A 383 -17.75 6.69 18.12
C GLU A 383 -17.00 7.59 17.11
N GLY A 384 -16.15 7.02 16.28
CA GLY A 384 -15.34 7.73 15.30
C GLY A 384 -14.00 8.27 15.82
N ASN A 385 -13.64 7.98 17.06
CA ASN A 385 -12.34 8.35 17.62
C ASN A 385 -11.25 7.46 17.07
N PHE A 386 -10.04 8.00 16.91
CA PHE A 386 -8.88 7.21 16.48
C PHE A 386 -8.49 6.17 17.55
N LEU A 387 -8.14 4.97 17.08
CA LEU A 387 -7.67 3.90 17.96
C LEU A 387 -6.30 4.28 18.52
N GLU A 388 -6.19 4.28 19.84
CA GLU A 388 -4.97 4.61 20.58
C GLU A 388 -4.60 3.47 21.52
N GLY A 389 -3.34 3.05 21.46
CA GLY A 389 -2.87 1.81 22.06
C GLY A 389 -2.78 1.77 23.58
N SER A 390 -3.02 2.89 24.30
CA SER A 390 -3.14 2.92 25.77
C SER A 390 -4.51 2.47 26.28
N HIS A 391 -5.50 2.37 25.40
CA HIS A 391 -6.84 1.91 25.73
C HIS A 391 -7.07 0.44 25.39
N THR A 392 -8.06 -0.15 26.04
CA THR A 392 -8.55 -1.50 25.72
C THR A 392 -9.75 -1.41 24.78
N TYR A 393 -9.70 -2.17 23.70
CA TYR A 393 -10.76 -2.24 22.70
C TYR A 393 -11.19 -3.68 22.47
N LYS A 394 -12.36 -3.81 21.87
CA LYS A 394 -12.93 -5.09 21.46
C LYS A 394 -13.54 -4.97 20.05
N LEU A 395 -13.26 -5.95 19.20
CA LEU A 395 -13.89 -6.17 17.91
C LEU A 395 -14.67 -7.47 17.94
N ARG A 396 -15.96 -7.43 17.62
CA ARG A 396 -16.78 -8.62 17.42
C ARG A 396 -16.89 -8.92 15.93
N LEU A 397 -16.56 -10.15 15.56
CA LEU A 397 -16.86 -10.72 14.24
C LEU A 397 -18.11 -11.60 14.38
N PRO A 398 -19.21 -11.28 13.66
CA PRO A 398 -20.39 -12.14 13.64
C PRO A 398 -20.08 -13.57 13.21
N PRO A 399 -20.95 -14.54 13.48
CA PRO A 399 -20.74 -15.92 13.06
C PRO A 399 -20.43 -16.06 11.57
N ASN A 400 -19.64 -17.08 11.23
CA ASN A 400 -19.31 -17.46 9.86
C ASN A 400 -18.72 -16.33 9.00
N PRO A 401 -17.55 -15.75 9.37
CA PRO A 401 -16.86 -14.79 8.51
C PRO A 401 -16.72 -15.34 7.08
N PRO A 402 -17.13 -14.59 6.05
CA PRO A 402 -17.27 -15.08 4.66
C PRO A 402 -15.92 -15.18 3.94
N ALA A 403 -15.11 -16.14 4.33
CA ALA A 403 -13.80 -16.44 3.78
C ALA A 403 -13.70 -17.95 3.48
N ALA A 404 -13.56 -18.31 2.21
CA ALA A 404 -13.48 -19.72 1.79
C ALA A 404 -12.22 -20.42 2.31
N LEU A 405 -11.11 -19.67 2.47
CA LEU A 405 -9.85 -20.21 2.96
C LEU A 405 -9.70 -19.95 4.48
N PHE A 406 -9.58 -18.70 4.84
CA PHE A 406 -9.52 -18.26 6.25
C PHE A 406 -9.70 -16.75 6.36
N TRP A 407 -9.95 -16.27 7.58
CA TRP A 407 -9.93 -14.87 7.94
C TRP A 407 -8.83 -14.56 8.95
N ALA A 408 -8.35 -13.32 8.98
CA ALA A 408 -7.38 -12.86 9.96
C ALA A 408 -7.65 -11.40 10.36
N VAL A 409 -7.28 -11.07 11.58
CA VAL A 409 -7.28 -9.68 12.12
C VAL A 409 -5.89 -9.36 12.59
N THR A 410 -5.32 -8.26 12.10
CA THR A 410 -3.95 -7.83 12.42
C THR A 410 -3.93 -6.35 12.79
N ALA A 411 -3.15 -5.99 13.81
CA ALA A 411 -2.90 -4.59 14.15
C ALA A 411 -1.61 -4.07 13.49
N TYR A 412 -1.62 -2.78 13.10
CA TYR A 412 -0.48 -2.09 12.47
C TYR A 412 -0.30 -0.69 13.04
N ASN A 413 0.94 -0.22 13.08
CA ASN A 413 1.26 1.17 13.38
C ASN A 413 0.68 2.10 12.32
N ILE A 414 0.07 3.21 12.73
CA ILE A 414 -0.61 4.13 11.82
C ILE A 414 0.37 4.96 10.97
N THR A 415 1.63 5.09 11.35
CA THR A 415 2.59 5.96 10.68
C THR A 415 3.27 5.32 9.47
N ASP A 416 3.49 4.00 9.51
CA ASP A 416 4.32 3.29 8.53
C ASP A 416 3.80 1.90 8.15
N GLY A 417 2.69 1.46 8.74
CA GLY A 417 2.10 0.15 8.48
C GLY A 417 2.88 -1.03 9.05
N THR A 418 3.95 -0.82 9.82
CA THR A 418 4.68 -1.94 10.43
C THR A 418 3.87 -2.61 11.53
N MET A 419 4.14 -3.87 11.82
CA MET A 419 3.58 -4.54 13.00
C MET A 419 4.08 -3.89 14.29
N PRO A 420 3.21 -3.68 15.31
CA PRO A 420 3.65 -3.20 16.61
C PRO A 420 4.71 -4.11 17.23
N GLN A 421 5.85 -3.53 17.58
CA GLN A 421 6.92 -4.25 18.28
C GLN A 421 6.64 -4.31 19.77
N THR A 422 5.97 -5.37 20.18
CA THR A 422 5.60 -5.66 21.58
C THR A 422 6.19 -7.01 22.01
N LYS A 423 5.85 -7.48 23.21
CA LYS A 423 6.19 -8.84 23.63
C LYS A 423 5.48 -9.90 22.78
N GLN A 424 4.33 -9.58 22.22
CA GLN A 424 3.61 -10.42 21.27
C GLN A 424 4.17 -10.18 19.86
N LEU A 425 5.08 -11.05 19.41
CA LEU A 425 5.75 -10.91 18.12
C LEU A 425 4.80 -11.04 16.91
N LEU A 426 3.66 -11.72 17.08
CA LEU A 426 2.63 -11.91 16.05
C LEU A 426 1.37 -11.13 16.46
N PRO A 427 1.23 -9.84 16.14
CA PRO A 427 0.08 -9.03 16.49
C PRO A 427 -1.11 -9.32 15.57
N SER A 428 -1.47 -10.59 15.48
CA SER A 428 -2.51 -11.11 14.61
C SER A 428 -3.20 -12.31 15.23
N THR A 429 -4.50 -12.45 14.94
CA THR A 429 -5.27 -13.67 15.17
C THR A 429 -6.04 -14.06 13.93
N ASN A 430 -6.43 -15.34 13.81
CA ASN A 430 -7.05 -15.86 12.59
C ASN A 430 -7.93 -17.08 12.86
N GLY A 431 -8.70 -17.49 11.85
CA GLY A 431 -9.63 -18.62 11.92
C GLY A 431 -8.99 -20.00 12.05
N TYR A 432 -7.65 -20.12 12.04
CA TYR A 432 -6.95 -21.39 12.34
C TYR A 432 -6.86 -21.67 13.84
N TYR A 433 -6.90 -20.62 14.67
CA TYR A 433 -6.88 -20.78 16.12
C TYR A 433 -8.23 -21.21 16.67
N ASP A 434 -8.21 -21.96 17.74
CA ASP A 434 -9.40 -22.26 18.54
C ASP A 434 -9.70 -21.04 19.45
N ILE A 435 -10.35 -20.03 18.86
CA ILE A 435 -10.78 -18.84 19.56
C ILE A 435 -12.12 -19.12 20.26
N PRO A 436 -12.27 -18.80 21.57
CA PRO A 436 -13.54 -18.97 22.26
C PRO A 436 -14.67 -18.24 21.55
N LYS A 437 -15.76 -18.95 21.28
CA LYS A 437 -16.96 -18.40 20.65
C LYS A 437 -17.97 -17.97 21.69
N GLN A 438 -18.70 -16.89 21.40
CA GLN A 438 -19.88 -16.50 22.16
C GLN A 438 -21.04 -17.47 21.91
N SER A 439 -22.11 -17.36 22.70
CA SER A 439 -23.30 -18.23 22.58
C SER A 439 -23.98 -18.18 21.21
N ASP A 440 -23.84 -17.09 20.49
CA ASP A 440 -24.35 -16.90 19.13
C ASP A 440 -23.38 -17.35 18.03
N GLY A 441 -22.20 -17.89 18.41
CA GLY A 441 -21.16 -18.34 17.49
C GLY A 441 -20.21 -17.24 16.99
N SER A 442 -20.38 -15.98 17.43
CA SER A 442 -19.44 -14.89 17.13
C SER A 442 -18.13 -15.05 17.89
N VAL A 443 -17.08 -14.35 17.45
CA VAL A 443 -15.80 -14.26 18.14
C VAL A 443 -15.50 -12.82 18.54
N GLU A 444 -14.88 -12.63 19.70
CA GLU A 444 -14.42 -11.33 20.17
C GLU A 444 -12.90 -11.28 20.16
N ILE A 445 -12.33 -10.24 19.54
CA ILE A 445 -10.89 -9.98 19.45
C ILE A 445 -10.61 -8.73 20.25
N TRP A 446 -9.65 -8.81 21.15
CA TRP A 446 -9.31 -7.76 22.08
C TRP A 446 -7.98 -7.12 21.72
N PHE A 447 -7.89 -5.80 21.90
CA PHE A 447 -6.71 -5.00 21.69
C PHE A 447 -6.42 -4.19 22.94
N GLY A 448 -5.16 -4.06 23.30
CA GLY A 448 -4.77 -3.25 24.45
C GLY A 448 -3.30 -3.41 24.80
N PRO A 449 -2.76 -2.56 25.69
CA PRO A 449 -1.37 -2.70 26.16
C PRO A 449 -1.18 -3.95 27.01
N GLU A 450 -2.25 -4.38 27.69
CA GLU A 450 -2.28 -5.58 28.54
C GLU A 450 -3.53 -6.39 28.27
N LYS A 451 -3.38 -7.70 28.33
CA LYS A 451 -4.48 -8.64 28.11
C LYS A 451 -5.45 -8.62 29.29
N PRO A 452 -6.75 -8.35 29.07
CA PRO A 452 -7.75 -8.42 30.15
C PRO A 452 -7.88 -9.83 30.74
N ASP A 453 -8.22 -9.91 32.02
CA ASP A 453 -8.51 -11.18 32.69
C ASP A 453 -9.63 -11.95 31.99
N GLY A 454 -9.46 -13.26 31.86
CA GLY A 454 -10.42 -14.14 31.20
C GLY A 454 -10.35 -14.14 29.67
N VAL A 455 -9.59 -13.25 29.03
CA VAL A 455 -9.39 -13.25 27.57
C VAL A 455 -8.34 -14.29 27.18
N ALA A 456 -8.67 -15.11 26.21
CA ALA A 456 -7.74 -16.10 25.66
C ALA A 456 -6.58 -15.43 24.91
N GLU A 457 -5.37 -15.98 24.96
CA GLU A 457 -4.20 -15.49 24.21
C GLU A 457 -4.46 -15.44 22.71
N THR A 458 -5.20 -16.40 22.17
CA THR A 458 -5.59 -16.47 20.75
C THR A 458 -6.61 -15.41 20.34
N ALA A 459 -7.22 -14.72 21.28
CA ALA A 459 -8.20 -13.65 21.07
C ALA A 459 -7.65 -12.26 21.40
N PHE A 460 -6.35 -12.13 21.71
CA PHE A 460 -5.76 -10.87 22.14
C PHE A 460 -4.64 -10.41 21.21
N ILE A 461 -4.62 -9.12 20.91
CA ILE A 461 -3.57 -8.43 20.13
C ILE A 461 -3.02 -7.28 20.98
N GLN A 462 -1.73 -7.35 21.29
CA GLN A 462 -1.06 -6.35 22.11
C GLN A 462 -0.78 -5.07 21.32
N THR A 463 -1.11 -3.92 21.90
CA THR A 463 -0.86 -2.58 21.35
C THR A 463 0.28 -1.87 22.09
N ILE A 464 0.79 -0.77 21.51
CA ILE A 464 1.83 0.07 22.13
C ILE A 464 1.15 1.28 22.76
N PRO A 465 1.27 1.51 24.07
CA PRO A 465 0.77 2.73 24.71
C PRO A 465 1.24 4.00 23.99
N SER A 466 0.42 5.02 23.96
CA SER A 466 0.72 6.33 23.34
C SER A 466 0.96 6.30 21.82
N ARG A 467 0.64 5.19 21.13
CA ARG A 467 0.67 5.09 19.68
C ARG A 467 -0.71 4.79 19.12
N HIS A 468 -1.06 5.46 18.04
CA HIS A 468 -2.24 5.10 17.27
C HIS A 468 -1.97 3.87 16.41
N PHE A 469 -3.01 3.10 16.17
CA PHE A 469 -2.93 1.88 15.37
C PHE A 469 -4.15 1.75 14.44
N LEU A 470 -4.05 0.88 13.48
CA LEU A 470 -5.17 0.44 12.66
C LEU A 470 -5.36 -1.08 12.78
N VAL A 471 -6.57 -1.51 12.53
CA VAL A 471 -6.97 -2.92 12.51
C VAL A 471 -7.35 -3.29 11.09
N ALA A 472 -6.68 -4.27 10.50
CA ALA A 472 -7.01 -4.83 9.20
C ALA A 472 -7.71 -6.17 9.36
N LEU A 473 -8.93 -6.28 8.83
CA LEU A 473 -9.60 -7.55 8.63
C LEU A 473 -9.22 -8.10 7.25
N ARG A 474 -8.75 -9.33 7.20
CA ARG A 474 -8.41 -10.03 5.98
C ARG A 474 -9.34 -11.20 5.75
N LEU A 475 -9.87 -11.29 4.52
CA LEU A 475 -10.70 -12.40 4.08
C LEU A 475 -10.03 -13.04 2.86
N TYR A 476 -9.51 -14.24 3.02
CA TYR A 476 -8.89 -15.01 1.94
C TYR A 476 -9.94 -15.90 1.28
N GLY A 477 -10.11 -15.72 -0.03
CA GLY A 477 -11.23 -16.30 -0.75
C GLY A 477 -12.57 -15.71 -0.29
N ALA A 478 -12.71 -14.38 -0.32
CA ALA A 478 -13.92 -13.70 0.12
C ALA A 478 -15.16 -14.22 -0.61
N GLN A 479 -16.26 -14.42 0.12
CA GLN A 479 -17.53 -14.97 -0.37
C GLN A 479 -18.57 -13.86 -0.59
N ASP A 480 -19.67 -14.20 -1.24
CA ASP A 480 -20.74 -13.26 -1.63
C ASP A 480 -21.25 -12.43 -0.45
N ALA A 481 -21.45 -13.02 0.72
CA ALA A 481 -21.93 -12.32 1.91
C ALA A 481 -21.01 -11.14 2.35
N PHE A 482 -19.74 -11.14 1.95
CA PHE A 482 -18.86 -9.98 2.13
C PHE A 482 -19.13 -8.90 1.09
N TYR A 483 -19.30 -9.28 -0.16
CA TYR A 483 -19.44 -8.34 -1.27
C TYR A 483 -20.81 -7.67 -1.31
N ASP A 484 -21.87 -8.41 -1.00
CA ASP A 484 -23.24 -7.89 -0.89
C ASP A 484 -23.54 -7.23 0.46
N GLN A 485 -22.53 -7.27 1.38
CA GLN A 485 -22.59 -6.68 2.70
C GLN A 485 -23.71 -7.24 3.62
N THR A 486 -24.18 -8.47 3.37
CA THR A 486 -25.10 -9.18 4.27
C THR A 486 -24.38 -9.64 5.54
N TRP A 487 -23.08 -9.87 5.46
CA TRP A 487 -22.19 -10.05 6.62
C TRP A 487 -21.31 -8.80 6.77
N LYS A 488 -21.27 -8.23 7.98
CA LYS A 488 -20.39 -7.10 8.31
C LYS A 488 -19.72 -7.34 9.64
N PRO A 489 -18.42 -6.99 9.81
CA PRO A 489 -17.83 -6.92 11.14
C PRO A 489 -18.50 -5.78 11.94
N ASP A 490 -18.55 -5.91 13.26
CA ASP A 490 -18.93 -4.78 14.10
C ASP A 490 -17.81 -3.73 14.09
N ASP A 491 -18.12 -2.47 14.45
CA ASP A 491 -17.07 -1.49 14.70
C ASP A 491 -16.28 -1.85 15.96
N VAL A 492 -15.04 -1.37 16.03
CA VAL A 492 -14.19 -1.53 17.21
C VAL A 492 -14.78 -0.71 18.35
N VAL A 493 -14.98 -1.33 19.51
CA VAL A 493 -15.57 -0.70 20.69
C VAL A 493 -14.51 -0.45 21.75
N LYS A 494 -14.41 0.78 22.24
CA LYS A 494 -13.58 1.11 23.39
C LYS A 494 -14.25 0.53 24.66
N VAL A 495 -13.50 -0.26 25.41
CA VAL A 495 -14.00 -0.91 26.63
C VAL A 495 -13.52 -0.17 27.87
N LYS A 496 -12.29 0.36 27.83
CA LYS A 496 -11.67 1.04 28.97
C LYS A 496 -10.61 2.04 28.53
#